data_79d0bdd709e33bb01c30fa582756a110
#
_entry.id   79d0bdd709e33bb01c30fa582756a110
#
_cell.length_a   1.000
_cell.length_b   1.000
_cell.length_c   1.000
_cell.angle_alpha   90.00
_cell.angle_beta   90.00
_cell.angle_gamma   90.00
#
_symmetry.space_group_name_H-M   'P 1'
#
loop_
_entity.id
_entity.type
_entity.pdbx_description
1 polymer ?
#
loop_
_entity_poly.entity_id
_entity_poly.type
_entity_poly.pdbx_seq_one_letter_code
_entity_poly.pdbx_strand_id
1 'polypeptide(L)'
;MENFPGKIAIMGGGSWATALAKIVLSNQPEMNWYMRRQEVIEEFKQAKHNPSYLSAVTFDTERIHFSTDINEIVDRSDLLIFAVGSARLMTRAPAFGK
;
A
#
# COMPACT_ATOMS: atom_id res chain seq x y z
N MET A 1 -17.53 4.73 6.58
CA MET A 1 -16.50 5.75 6.32
C MET A 1 -16.58 6.19 4.87
N GLU A 2 -16.51 7.48 4.66
CA GLU A 2 -16.61 8.00 3.32
C GLU A 2 -15.30 7.87 2.59
N ASN A 3 -15.38 7.82 1.27
CA ASN A 3 -14.19 7.75 0.45
C ASN A 3 -13.36 9.01 0.59
N PHE A 4 -12.05 8.84 0.65
CA PHE A 4 -11.14 9.94 0.51
C PHE A 4 -11.18 10.40 -0.95
N PRO A 5 -11.21 11.71 -1.22
CA PRO A 5 -11.39 12.17 -2.61
C PRO A 5 -10.17 12.02 -3.49
N GLY A 6 -9.03 11.62 -2.95
CA GLY A 6 -7.81 11.44 -3.74
C GLY A 6 -7.35 10.01 -3.75
N LYS A 7 -6.11 9.82 -4.19
CA LYS A 7 -5.47 8.51 -4.23
C LYS A 7 -4.64 8.29 -2.98
N ILE A 8 -4.82 7.15 -2.34
CA ILE A 8 -4.10 6.79 -1.12
C ILE A 8 -3.05 5.74 -1.47
N ALA A 9 -1.87 5.91 -0.92
CA ALA A 9 -0.79 4.94 -1.08
C ALA A 9 -0.36 4.39 0.26
N ILE A 10 -0.12 3.09 0.30
CA ILE A 10 0.50 2.43 1.45
C ILE A 10 1.97 2.23 1.10
N MET A 11 2.83 2.58 2.03
CA MET A 11 4.28 2.50 1.82
C MET A 11 4.84 1.44 2.75
N GLY A 12 5.18 0.28 2.20
CA GLY A 12 5.73 -0.82 2.98
C GLY A 12 4.96 -2.10 2.79
N GLY A 13 5.56 -3.22 3.19
CA GLY A 13 5.00 -4.52 2.90
C GLY A 13 4.81 -5.45 4.10
N GLY A 14 4.92 -4.96 5.33
CA GLY A 14 4.78 -5.80 6.50
C GLY A 14 3.34 -6.05 6.89
N SER A 15 3.14 -6.66 8.05
CA SER A 15 1.80 -7.00 8.50
C SER A 15 0.98 -5.75 8.79
N TRP A 16 1.61 -4.73 9.34
CA TRP A 16 0.91 -3.48 9.63
C TRP A 16 0.44 -2.81 8.35
N ALA A 17 1.32 -2.77 7.35
CA ALA A 17 0.95 -2.21 6.05
C ALA A 17 -0.19 -3.00 5.42
N THR A 18 -0.12 -4.31 5.52
CA THR A 18 -1.14 -5.18 4.94
C THR A 18 -2.50 -4.95 5.58
N ALA A 19 -2.54 -4.81 6.89
CA ALA A 19 -3.80 -4.54 7.59
C ALA A 19 -4.38 -3.18 7.18
N LEU A 20 -3.53 -2.17 7.10
CA LEU A 20 -3.99 -0.84 6.68
C LEU A 20 -4.47 -0.85 5.24
N ALA A 21 -3.79 -1.57 4.38
CA ALA A 21 -4.19 -1.63 2.97
C ALA A 21 -5.56 -2.25 2.82
N LYS A 22 -5.88 -3.26 3.62
CA LYS A 22 -7.20 -3.85 3.56
C LYS A 22 -8.28 -2.84 3.91
N ILE A 23 -8.02 -2.04 4.93
CA ILE A 23 -8.96 -1.01 5.33
C ILE A 23 -9.13 0.03 4.21
N VAL A 24 -8.02 0.46 3.62
CA VAL A 24 -8.07 1.45 2.55
C VAL A 24 -8.88 0.91 1.38
N LEU A 25 -8.59 -0.32 0.97
CA LEU A 25 -9.27 -0.88 -0.20
C LEU A 25 -10.75 -1.10 0.05
N SER A 26 -11.14 -1.28 1.30
CA SER A 26 -12.56 -1.41 1.63
C SER A 26 -13.31 -0.09 1.48
N ASN A 27 -12.60 1.03 1.47
CA ASN A 27 -13.21 2.35 1.45
C ASN A 27 -12.88 3.16 0.21
N GLN A 28 -12.03 2.63 -0.67
CA GLN A 28 -11.62 3.33 -1.87
C GLN A 28 -11.79 2.40 -3.06
N PRO A 29 -12.10 2.95 -4.24
CA PRO A 29 -12.24 2.10 -5.43
C PRO A 29 -10.90 1.51 -5.88
N GLU A 30 -9.80 2.18 -5.59
CA GLU A 30 -8.48 1.70 -5.92
C GLU A 30 -7.47 2.35 -5.00
N MET A 31 -6.26 1.79 -4.97
CA MET A 31 -5.20 2.34 -4.14
C MET A 31 -3.85 2.06 -4.78
N ASN A 32 -2.84 2.77 -4.29
CA ASN A 32 -1.45 2.53 -4.68
C ASN A 32 -0.73 1.86 -3.52
N TRP A 33 0.22 1.00 -3.83
CA TRP A 33 0.95 0.28 -2.79
C TRP A 33 2.40 0.14 -3.21
N TYR A 34 3.29 0.74 -2.44
CA TYR A 34 4.72 0.65 -2.67
C TYR A 34 5.31 -0.50 -1.88
N MET A 35 6.07 -1.36 -2.55
CA MET A 35 6.85 -2.41 -1.91
C MET A 35 8.25 -2.40 -2.50
N ARG A 36 9.24 -2.73 -1.68
CA ARG A 36 10.63 -2.65 -2.12
C ARG A 36 11.02 -3.74 -3.09
N ARG A 37 10.35 -4.88 -3.07
CA ARG A 37 10.81 -6.06 -3.79
C ARG A 37 9.77 -6.50 -4.81
N GLN A 38 10.21 -6.57 -6.05
CA GLN A 38 9.32 -6.94 -7.14
C GLN A 38 8.79 -8.35 -6.99
N GLU A 39 9.62 -9.27 -6.51
CA GLU A 39 9.16 -10.64 -6.37
C GLU A 39 8.02 -10.77 -5.37
N VAL A 40 8.01 -9.93 -4.33
CA VAL A 40 6.92 -9.95 -3.37
C VAL A 40 5.64 -9.45 -4.02
N ILE A 41 5.74 -8.43 -4.86
CA ILE A 41 4.59 -7.91 -5.57
C ILE A 41 3.99 -9.00 -6.47
N GLU A 42 4.84 -9.72 -7.18
CA GLU A 42 4.35 -10.73 -8.09
C GLU A 42 3.69 -11.89 -7.36
N GLU A 43 4.27 -12.30 -6.25
CA GLU A 43 3.66 -13.34 -5.43
C GLU A 43 2.33 -12.90 -4.86
N PHE A 44 2.26 -11.64 -4.45
CA PHE A 44 1.02 -11.08 -3.92
C PHE A 44 -0.08 -11.11 -4.98
N LYS A 45 0.25 -10.65 -6.18
CA LYS A 45 -0.74 -10.62 -7.26
C LYS A 45 -1.24 -12.01 -7.61
N GLN A 46 -0.34 -12.97 -7.60
CA GLN A 46 -0.68 -14.33 -7.97
C GLN A 46 -1.53 -15.01 -6.89
N ALA A 47 -1.16 -14.81 -5.63
CA ALA A 47 -1.83 -15.47 -4.53
C ALA A 47 -3.04 -14.70 -4.02
N LYS A 48 -3.15 -13.42 -4.35
CA LYS A 48 -4.22 -12.54 -3.88
C LYS A 48 -4.15 -12.29 -2.38
N HIS A 49 -3.00 -12.53 -1.79
CA HIS A 49 -2.74 -12.20 -0.39
C HIS A 49 -1.26 -11.97 -0.22
N ASN A 50 -0.90 -11.35 0.91
CA ASN A 50 0.51 -11.12 1.20
C ASN A 50 1.17 -12.46 1.51
N PRO A 51 2.23 -12.83 0.78
CA PRO A 51 2.84 -14.15 0.98
C PRO A 51 3.50 -14.32 2.34
N SER A 52 3.84 -13.23 3.01
CA SER A 52 4.57 -13.31 4.28
C SER A 52 3.74 -12.95 5.49
N TYR A 53 2.67 -12.17 5.31
CA TYR A 53 1.93 -11.63 6.43
C TYR A 53 0.44 -11.69 6.15
N LEU A 54 -0.33 -12.12 7.16
CA LEU A 54 -1.79 -12.10 7.09
C LEU A 54 -2.29 -12.85 5.86
N SER A 55 -1.79 -14.06 5.67
CA SER A 55 -2.10 -14.79 4.45
C SER A 55 -3.58 -15.17 4.32
N ALA A 56 -4.33 -15.11 5.41
CA ALA A 56 -5.76 -15.37 5.36
C ALA A 56 -6.57 -14.19 4.84
N VAL A 57 -5.94 -13.02 4.69
CA VAL A 57 -6.62 -11.82 4.21
C VAL A 57 -6.41 -11.71 2.72
N THR A 58 -7.50 -11.78 1.96
CA THR A 58 -7.40 -11.72 0.50
C THR A 58 -7.68 -10.30 0.00
N PHE A 59 -7.15 -10.01 -1.19
CA PHE A 59 -7.25 -8.68 -1.78
C PHE A 59 -7.71 -8.80 -3.22
N ASP A 60 -8.45 -7.79 -3.66
CA ASP A 60 -8.74 -7.62 -5.08
C ASP A 60 -7.58 -6.86 -5.70
N THR A 61 -6.59 -7.60 -6.17
CA THR A 61 -5.34 -7.00 -6.62
C THR A 61 -5.48 -6.20 -7.89
N GLU A 62 -6.59 -6.34 -8.60
CA GLU A 62 -6.82 -5.52 -9.78
C GLU A 62 -7.13 -4.07 -9.44
N ARG A 63 -7.52 -3.83 -8.20
CA ARG A 63 -7.79 -2.47 -7.74
C ARG A 63 -6.56 -1.83 -7.07
N ILE A 64 -5.42 -2.52 -7.09
CA ILE A 64 -4.21 -2.05 -6.44
C ILE A 64 -3.13 -1.83 -7.48
N HIS A 65 -2.56 -0.64 -7.48
CA HIS A 65 -1.38 -0.36 -8.30
C HIS A 65 -0.14 -0.57 -7.45
N PHE A 66 0.53 -1.68 -7.65
CA PHE A 66 1.79 -1.98 -6.97
C PHE A 66 2.95 -1.39 -7.74
N SER A 67 3.98 -0.94 -7.02
CA SER A 67 5.19 -0.47 -7.67
C SER A 67 6.37 -0.55 -6.71
N THR A 68 7.55 -0.79 -7.26
CA THR A 68 8.80 -0.68 -6.51
C THR A 68 9.45 0.68 -6.69
N ASP A 69 8.85 1.53 -7.50
CA ASP A 69 9.37 2.87 -7.75
C ASP A 69 8.65 3.85 -6.84
N ILE A 70 9.35 4.27 -5.80
CA ILE A 70 8.74 5.12 -4.79
C ILE A 70 8.35 6.47 -5.37
N ASN A 71 9.09 6.98 -6.33
CA ASN A 71 8.76 8.27 -6.93
C ASN A 71 7.47 8.19 -7.74
N GLU A 72 7.27 7.08 -8.44
CA GLU A 72 6.03 6.89 -9.16
C GLU A 72 4.84 6.87 -8.22
N ILE A 73 4.98 6.16 -7.11
CA ILE A 73 3.88 6.08 -6.15
C ILE A 73 3.59 7.45 -5.54
N VAL A 74 4.63 8.20 -5.20
CA VAL A 74 4.45 9.54 -4.64
C VAL A 74 3.75 10.46 -5.64
N ASP A 75 4.18 10.39 -6.90
CA ASP A 75 3.64 11.28 -7.91
C ASP A 75 2.16 11.06 -8.17
N ARG A 76 1.70 9.84 -8.02
CA ARG A 76 0.31 9.53 -8.34
C ARG A 76 -0.58 9.38 -7.11
N SER A 77 -0.10 9.84 -5.96
CA SER A 77 -0.83 9.68 -4.71
C SER A 77 -1.01 11.02 -4.03
N ASP A 78 -2.13 11.16 -3.35
CA ASP A 78 -2.44 12.39 -2.62
C ASP A 78 -2.19 12.24 -1.13
N LEU A 79 -2.21 11.02 -0.64
CA LEU A 79 -1.97 10.71 0.77
C LEU A 79 -1.08 9.48 0.86
N LEU A 80 0.00 9.61 1.62
CA LEU A 80 0.93 8.50 1.83
C LEU A 80 0.84 8.05 3.27
N ILE A 81 0.65 6.75 3.46
CA ILE A 81 0.63 6.15 4.78
C ILE A 81 1.86 5.26 4.89
N PHE A 82 2.78 5.65 5.76
CA PHE A 82 4.02 4.88 5.95
C PHE A 82 3.80 3.87 7.05
N ALA A 83 3.93 2.60 6.69
CA ALA A 83 3.77 1.50 7.62
C ALA A 83 5.01 0.64 7.54
N VAL A 84 6.09 1.14 8.09
CA VAL A 84 7.38 0.49 7.97
C VAL A 84 7.86 0.08 9.35
N GLY A 85 8.22 -1.16 9.45
CA GLY A 85 8.82 -1.68 10.66
C GLY A 85 7.94 -1.47 11.88
N SER A 86 8.54 -0.94 12.90
CA SER A 86 7.92 -0.88 14.21
C SER A 86 7.22 0.45 14.39
N ALA A 87 5.95 0.47 14.15
CA ALA A 87 5.10 1.57 14.59
C ALA A 87 5.58 2.95 14.18
N ARG A 88 6.08 3.06 12.97
CA ARG A 88 6.44 4.37 12.48
C ARG A 88 5.20 5.16 12.14
N LEU A 89 5.30 6.44 12.29
CA LEU A 89 4.17 7.31 12.07
C LEU A 89 3.99 7.64 10.61
N MET A 90 2.78 8.04 10.28
CA MET A 90 2.49 8.59 8.99
C MET A 90 3.18 9.92 8.84
N THR A 91 3.50 10.26 7.61
CA THR A 91 4.07 11.55 7.34
C THR A 91 3.46 12.07 6.05
N ARG A 92 3.51 13.37 5.88
CA ARG A 92 2.95 13.96 4.69
C ARG A 92 3.87 13.76 3.51
N ALA A 93 3.27 13.68 2.32
CA ALA A 93 4.01 13.45 1.12
C ALA A 93 5.15 14.46 0.91
N PRO A 94 4.94 15.76 1.16
CA PRO A 94 6.02 16.72 0.90
C PRO A 94 7.27 16.52 1.75
N ALA A 95 7.15 15.82 2.87
CA ALA A 95 8.31 15.56 3.70
C ALA A 95 9.20 14.49 3.12
N PHE A 96 8.73 13.79 2.13
CA PHE A 96 9.43 12.67 1.59
C PHE A 96 10.19 13.05 0.33
N GLY A 97 11.40 12.57 0.22
CA GLY A 97 12.18 12.82 -0.98
C GLY A 97 12.90 14.16 -1.00
N LYS A 98 12.99 14.80 0.12
CA LYS A 98 13.70 16.06 0.21
C LYS A 98 15.11 15.88 0.69
#